data_56748ed1ce8c281239175169fd759fce
#
_entry.id   56748ed1ce8c281239175169fd759fce
#
_cell.length_a   1.000
_cell.length_b   1.000
_cell.length_c   1.000
_cell.angle_alpha   90.00
_cell.angle_beta   90.00
_cell.angle_gamma   90.00
#
_symmetry.space_group_name_H-M   'P 1'
#
loop_
_entity.id
_entity.type
_entity.pdbx_description
1 polymer ?
#
loop_
_entity_poly.entity_id
_entity_poly.type
_entity_poly.pdbx_seq_one_letter_code
_entity_poly.pdbx_strand_id
1 'polypeptide(L)'
;MSLIEDLQWRHAVKAYDPSKKVSEQDLNTILEAARLAPTSSGLQPFRVVVVENQELKEKMVQGALNPEVMRDSSHVLVFAAWDSYSNEKIDKVYDHHTDVRDLPRGRFSSYTDKIKEMYGAQTPEEHFAHTARQTYIALGLAMAQAAELKIDSTPAEGFSNAVVDEILNLKDLGLKSVSLLYLGYRDAANDWLSTMKKVRVPMEEFIIKK
;
A
#
# COMPACT_ATOMS: atom_id res chain seq x y z
N MET A 1 9.41 14.68 17.04
CA MET A 1 7.95 14.98 17.01
C MET A 1 7.20 13.71 17.34
N SER A 2 5.98 13.80 17.86
CA SER A 2 5.16 12.61 18.08
C SER A 2 4.50 12.15 16.77
N LEU A 3 4.11 10.88 16.67
CA LEU A 3 3.35 10.38 15.52
C LEU A 3 2.11 11.24 15.21
N ILE A 4 1.44 11.77 16.23
CA ILE A 4 0.26 12.62 16.04
C ILE A 4 0.64 13.95 15.35
N GLU A 5 1.75 14.56 15.74
CA GLU A 5 2.25 15.78 15.09
C GLU A 5 2.62 15.52 13.62
N ASP A 6 3.24 14.38 13.31
CA ASP A 6 3.57 13.99 11.96
C ASP A 6 2.32 13.72 11.11
N LEU A 7 1.32 13.05 11.68
CA LEU A 7 0.03 12.85 11.03
C LEU A 7 -0.75 14.15 10.84
N GLN A 8 -0.59 15.16 11.73
CA GLN A 8 -1.14 16.49 11.55
C GLN A 8 -0.41 17.27 10.46
N TRP A 9 0.92 17.13 10.36
CA TRP A 9 1.74 17.76 9.33
C TRP A 9 1.40 17.29 7.92
N ARG A 10 1.28 15.96 7.70
CA ARG A 10 1.06 15.39 6.37
C ARG A 10 -0.31 15.75 5.78
N HIS A 11 -0.35 15.96 4.49
CA HIS A 11 -1.58 16.02 3.69
C HIS A 11 -1.38 15.33 2.34
N ALA A 12 -2.44 15.15 1.56
CA ALA A 12 -2.35 14.65 0.20
C ALA A 12 -1.92 15.78 -0.75
N VAL A 13 -0.62 15.89 -0.96
CA VAL A 13 0.03 16.93 -1.78
C VAL A 13 -0.55 16.96 -3.20
N LYS A 14 -0.73 18.15 -3.76
CA LYS A 14 -1.34 18.37 -5.07
C LYS A 14 -0.34 18.83 -6.15
N ALA A 15 0.87 19.17 -5.74
CA ALA A 15 1.97 19.46 -6.64
C ALA A 15 3.29 18.98 -6.01
N TYR A 16 4.05 18.17 -6.74
CA TYR A 16 5.39 17.74 -6.35
C TYR A 16 6.46 18.53 -7.10
N ASP A 17 7.62 18.68 -6.48
CA ASP A 17 8.83 19.20 -7.10
C ASP A 17 9.57 18.04 -7.82
N PRO A 18 9.52 17.94 -9.15
CA PRO A 18 10.09 16.81 -9.88
C PRO A 18 11.62 16.77 -9.83
N SER A 19 12.26 17.88 -9.43
CA SER A 19 13.73 17.96 -9.27
C SER A 19 14.24 17.28 -8.00
N LYS A 20 13.35 17.02 -7.03
CA LYS A 20 13.68 16.39 -5.75
C LYS A 20 13.28 14.93 -5.73
N LYS A 21 14.23 14.09 -5.34
CA LYS A 21 14.01 12.64 -5.24
C LYS A 21 14.11 12.17 -3.79
N VAL A 22 13.25 11.25 -3.42
CA VAL A 22 13.35 10.52 -2.15
C VAL A 22 14.58 9.64 -2.23
N SER A 23 15.40 9.65 -1.17
CA SER A 23 16.59 8.81 -1.11
C SER A 23 16.23 7.32 -1.05
N GLU A 24 17.13 6.46 -1.55
CA GLU A 24 16.95 5.01 -1.45
C GLU A 24 16.81 4.54 0.00
N GLN A 25 17.58 5.14 0.91
CA GLN A 25 17.52 4.85 2.33
C GLN A 25 16.14 5.15 2.93
N ASP A 26 15.58 6.31 2.64
CA ASP A 26 14.26 6.72 3.13
C ASP A 26 13.15 5.89 2.50
N LEU A 27 13.26 5.60 1.19
CA LEU A 27 12.34 4.72 0.49
C LEU A 27 12.30 3.33 1.14
N ASN A 28 13.48 2.75 1.40
CA ASN A 28 13.58 1.44 2.05
C ASN A 28 12.99 1.46 3.47
N THR A 29 13.13 2.56 4.22
CA THR A 29 12.52 2.72 5.54
C THR A 29 10.98 2.74 5.44
N ILE A 30 10.42 3.42 4.45
CA ILE A 30 8.97 3.45 4.19
C ILE A 30 8.46 2.06 3.78
N LEU A 31 9.20 1.36 2.91
CA LEU A 31 8.85 0.01 2.47
C LEU A 31 8.92 -1.00 3.61
N GLU A 32 9.89 -0.86 4.53
CA GLU A 32 10.00 -1.70 5.71
C GLU A 32 8.80 -1.50 6.65
N ALA A 33 8.34 -0.27 6.86
CA ALA A 33 7.13 0.00 7.63
C ALA A 33 5.90 -0.67 7.00
N ALA A 34 5.77 -0.62 5.67
CA ALA A 34 4.71 -1.34 4.95
C ALA A 34 4.83 -2.87 5.10
N ARG A 35 6.06 -3.42 5.05
CA ARG A 35 6.34 -4.85 5.19
C ARG A 35 5.98 -5.38 6.57
N LEU A 36 6.15 -4.57 7.60
CA LEU A 36 5.82 -4.91 8.99
C LEU A 36 4.33 -4.84 9.32
N ALA A 37 3.47 -4.49 8.37
CA ALA A 37 2.03 -4.44 8.56
C ALA A 37 1.47 -5.80 9.02
N PRO A 38 0.72 -5.85 10.14
CA PRO A 38 0.03 -7.06 10.54
C PRO A 38 -1.15 -7.33 9.59
N THR A 39 -1.28 -8.57 9.17
CA THR A 39 -2.38 -8.99 8.28
C THR A 39 -3.14 -10.16 8.86
N SER A 40 -4.38 -10.36 8.40
CA SER A 40 -5.20 -11.50 8.80
C SER A 40 -4.44 -12.80 8.59
N SER A 41 -4.42 -13.65 9.61
CA SER A 41 -3.70 -14.95 9.63
C SER A 41 -2.19 -14.85 9.27
N GLY A 42 -1.61 -13.66 9.31
CA GLY A 42 -0.21 -13.43 8.94
C GLY A 42 0.12 -13.74 7.47
N LEU A 43 -0.87 -13.81 6.59
CA LEU A 43 -0.68 -14.27 5.21
C LEU A 43 0.04 -13.25 4.31
N GLN A 44 0.05 -11.96 4.68
CA GLN A 44 0.63 -10.89 3.87
C GLN A 44 0.29 -11.01 2.37
N PRO A 45 -1.02 -11.03 2.01
CA PRO A 45 -1.47 -11.38 0.67
C PRO A 45 -1.36 -10.21 -0.31
N PHE A 46 -0.21 -9.55 -0.33
CA PHE A 46 0.06 -8.41 -1.21
C PHE A 46 1.55 -8.25 -1.50
N ARG A 47 1.84 -7.40 -2.47
CA ARG A 47 3.18 -6.87 -2.77
C ARG A 47 3.08 -5.37 -2.96
N VAL A 48 4.19 -4.67 -2.78
CA VAL A 48 4.35 -3.27 -3.14
C VAL A 48 5.28 -3.22 -4.34
N VAL A 49 4.76 -2.71 -5.47
CA VAL A 49 5.58 -2.49 -6.67
C VAL A 49 6.05 -1.04 -6.65
N VAL A 50 7.36 -0.84 -6.73
CA VAL A 50 7.98 0.49 -6.74
C VAL A 50 8.20 0.93 -8.18
N VAL A 51 7.63 2.07 -8.56
CA VAL A 51 7.80 2.66 -9.88
C VAL A 51 8.50 4.02 -9.72
N GLU A 52 9.76 4.08 -10.14
CA GLU A 52 10.57 5.29 -10.23
C GLU A 52 10.86 5.69 -11.69
N ASN A 53 10.77 4.74 -12.61
CA ASN A 53 11.03 4.95 -14.01
C ASN A 53 10.00 5.93 -14.60
N GLN A 54 10.51 7.04 -15.18
CA GLN A 54 9.67 8.12 -15.69
C GLN A 54 8.81 7.67 -16.87
N GLU A 55 9.33 6.81 -17.76
CA GLU A 55 8.57 6.31 -18.91
C GLU A 55 7.39 5.41 -18.49
N LEU A 56 7.58 4.62 -17.42
CA LEU A 56 6.48 3.83 -16.84
C LEU A 56 5.42 4.74 -16.22
N LYS A 57 5.83 5.78 -15.47
CA LYS A 57 4.90 6.76 -14.91
C LYS A 57 4.10 7.45 -16.02
N GLU A 58 4.76 7.87 -17.11
CA GLU A 58 4.07 8.50 -18.27
C GLU A 58 3.04 7.58 -18.95
N LYS A 59 3.26 6.27 -18.91
CA LYS A 59 2.24 5.31 -19.38
C LYS A 59 1.09 5.20 -18.37
N MET A 60 1.40 5.14 -17.08
CA MET A 60 0.40 4.98 -16.03
C MET A 60 -0.51 6.20 -15.85
N VAL A 61 -0.04 7.43 -16.16
CA VAL A 61 -0.87 8.64 -16.04
C VAL A 61 -2.11 8.63 -16.94
N GLN A 62 -2.13 7.83 -18.01
CA GLN A 62 -3.30 7.69 -18.89
C GLN A 62 -4.55 7.18 -18.15
N GLY A 63 -4.36 6.48 -17.02
CA GLY A 63 -5.43 6.00 -16.18
C GLY A 63 -5.65 6.80 -14.89
N ALA A 64 -4.93 7.92 -14.68
CA ALA A 64 -4.95 8.66 -13.42
C ALA A 64 -5.90 9.86 -13.45
N LEU A 65 -6.64 10.09 -12.36
CA LEU A 65 -7.44 11.32 -12.19
C LEU A 65 -6.58 12.58 -11.97
N ASN A 66 -5.38 12.41 -11.42
CA ASN A 66 -4.43 13.50 -11.17
C ASN A 66 -3.08 13.16 -11.82
N PRO A 67 -2.97 13.26 -13.14
CA PRO A 67 -1.80 12.79 -13.89
C PRO A 67 -0.51 13.54 -13.51
N GLU A 68 -0.58 14.85 -13.25
CA GLU A 68 0.59 15.65 -12.86
C GLU A 68 1.16 15.18 -11.51
N VAL A 69 0.29 14.93 -10.54
CA VAL A 69 0.70 14.46 -9.20
C VAL A 69 1.44 13.13 -9.28
N MET A 70 0.97 12.19 -10.13
CA MET A 70 1.65 10.93 -10.38
C MET A 70 2.98 11.14 -11.11
N ARG A 71 2.98 11.91 -12.20
CA ARG A 71 4.15 12.16 -13.05
C ARG A 71 5.30 12.80 -12.29
N ASP A 72 4.99 13.84 -11.52
CA ASP A 72 5.98 14.70 -10.88
C ASP A 72 6.48 14.14 -9.53
N SER A 73 5.78 13.15 -8.97
CA SER A 73 6.23 12.46 -7.77
C SER A 73 7.59 11.79 -7.97
N SER A 74 8.35 11.64 -6.91
CA SER A 74 9.62 10.90 -6.93
C SER A 74 9.39 9.42 -7.25
N HIS A 75 8.50 8.78 -6.50
CA HIS A 75 8.15 7.36 -6.62
C HIS A 75 6.64 7.17 -6.58
N VAL A 76 6.16 6.15 -7.27
CA VAL A 76 4.81 5.60 -7.14
C VAL A 76 4.92 4.21 -6.52
N LEU A 77 4.35 4.04 -5.33
CA LEU A 77 4.21 2.73 -4.73
C LEU A 77 2.83 2.17 -5.10
N VAL A 78 2.81 1.03 -5.79
CA VAL A 78 1.57 0.33 -6.14
C VAL A 78 1.34 -0.78 -5.14
N PHE A 79 0.31 -0.65 -4.31
CA PHE A 79 -0.13 -1.70 -3.39
C PHE A 79 -1.00 -2.68 -4.18
N ALA A 80 -0.45 -3.85 -4.47
CA ALA A 80 -1.10 -4.88 -5.26
C ALA A 80 -1.39 -6.12 -4.40
N ALA A 81 -2.67 -6.50 -4.31
CA ALA A 81 -3.12 -7.65 -3.55
C ALA A 81 -3.14 -8.93 -4.40
N TRP A 82 -3.07 -10.09 -3.73
CA TRP A 82 -3.35 -11.36 -4.41
C TRP A 82 -4.75 -11.32 -5.02
N ASP A 83 -4.86 -11.78 -6.25
CA ASP A 83 -6.12 -11.93 -6.96
C ASP A 83 -7.04 -12.97 -6.33
N SER A 84 -6.42 -14.00 -5.73
CA SER A 84 -7.12 -15.09 -5.05
C SER A 84 -6.23 -15.78 -4.01
N TYR A 85 -6.84 -16.49 -3.07
CA TYR A 85 -6.17 -17.47 -2.24
C TYR A 85 -6.06 -18.80 -2.98
N SER A 86 -4.95 -19.51 -2.75
CA SER A 86 -4.80 -20.91 -3.09
C SER A 86 -4.13 -21.66 -1.95
N ASN A 87 -4.28 -22.98 -1.92
CA ASN A 87 -3.64 -23.83 -0.92
C ASN A 87 -2.12 -23.67 -0.95
N GLU A 88 -1.53 -23.59 -2.16
CA GLU A 88 -0.08 -23.44 -2.36
C GLU A 88 0.42 -22.10 -1.81
N LYS A 89 -0.33 -21.01 -2.03
CA LYS A 89 0.03 -19.69 -1.48
C LYS A 89 0.02 -19.72 0.05
N ILE A 90 -1.00 -20.36 0.66
CA ILE A 90 -1.13 -20.49 2.12
C ILE A 90 0.01 -21.37 2.67
N ASP A 91 0.26 -22.52 2.07
CA ASP A 91 1.34 -23.44 2.49
C ASP A 91 2.70 -22.75 2.42
N LYS A 92 3.00 -22.06 1.32
CA LYS A 92 4.26 -21.32 1.16
C LYS A 92 4.48 -20.29 2.28
N VAL A 93 3.43 -19.58 2.70
CA VAL A 93 3.53 -18.62 3.80
C VAL A 93 3.81 -19.33 5.12
N TYR A 94 3.10 -20.40 5.42
CA TYR A 94 3.27 -21.11 6.70
C TYR A 94 4.55 -21.95 6.74
N ASP A 95 5.03 -22.45 5.61
CA ASP A 95 6.37 -23.03 5.51
C ASP A 95 7.45 -22.01 5.84
N HIS A 96 7.32 -20.78 5.30
CA HIS A 96 8.22 -19.69 5.67
C HIS A 96 8.14 -19.33 7.16
N HIS A 97 6.92 -19.33 7.75
CA HIS A 97 6.76 -19.08 9.19
C HIS A 97 7.46 -20.14 10.05
N THR A 98 7.41 -21.40 9.65
CA THR A 98 8.11 -22.48 10.36
C THR A 98 9.62 -22.39 10.18
N ASP A 99 10.08 -22.12 8.94
CA ASP A 99 11.50 -21.99 8.65
C ASP A 99 12.15 -20.84 9.47
N VAL A 100 11.51 -19.65 9.50
CA VAL A 100 12.03 -18.48 10.23
C VAL A 100 12.05 -18.70 11.76
N ARG A 101 11.17 -19.57 12.28
CA ARG A 101 11.03 -19.84 13.72
C ARG A 101 11.73 -21.12 14.16
N ASP A 102 12.48 -21.76 13.29
CA ASP A 102 13.12 -23.08 13.54
C ASP A 102 12.13 -24.13 14.06
N LEU A 103 10.91 -24.16 13.45
CA LEU A 103 9.87 -25.11 13.80
C LEU A 103 9.71 -26.16 12.69
N PRO A 104 9.28 -27.40 13.03
CA PRO A 104 9.03 -28.40 12.02
C PRO A 104 7.90 -27.99 11.08
N ARG A 105 8.05 -28.25 9.79
CA ARG A 105 6.98 -28.04 8.79
C ARG A 105 5.73 -28.82 9.19
N GLY A 106 4.57 -28.27 8.90
CA GLY A 106 3.30 -28.81 9.35
C GLY A 106 2.91 -28.47 10.78
N ARG A 107 3.75 -27.73 11.52
CA ARG A 107 3.43 -27.29 12.90
C ARG A 107 2.08 -26.62 13.03
N PHE A 108 1.65 -25.95 11.97
CA PHE A 108 0.40 -25.16 11.93
C PHE A 108 -0.70 -25.82 11.08
N SER A 109 -0.56 -27.10 10.68
CA SER A 109 -1.49 -27.79 9.76
C SER A 109 -2.95 -27.70 10.22
N SER A 110 -3.24 -27.95 11.50
CA SER A 110 -4.61 -27.86 12.02
C SER A 110 -5.26 -26.47 11.87
N TYR A 111 -4.45 -25.43 11.81
CA TYR A 111 -4.92 -24.06 11.54
C TYR A 111 -4.99 -23.79 10.04
N THR A 112 -3.96 -24.17 9.29
CA THR A 112 -3.93 -23.92 7.83
C THR A 112 -5.04 -24.69 7.12
N ASP A 113 -5.37 -25.90 7.55
CA ASP A 113 -6.48 -26.68 6.99
C ASP A 113 -7.82 -25.97 7.14
N LYS A 114 -8.08 -25.36 8.33
CA LYS A 114 -9.29 -24.56 8.57
C LYS A 114 -9.39 -23.33 7.67
N ILE A 115 -8.29 -22.59 7.50
CA ILE A 115 -8.30 -21.41 6.65
C ILE A 115 -8.38 -21.77 5.16
N LYS A 116 -7.81 -22.90 4.73
CA LYS A 116 -7.96 -23.42 3.38
C LYS A 116 -9.42 -23.81 3.10
N GLU A 117 -10.07 -24.50 4.02
CA GLU A 117 -11.49 -24.83 3.94
C GLU A 117 -12.34 -23.57 3.86
N MET A 118 -12.08 -22.58 4.73
CA MET A 118 -12.82 -21.31 4.76
C MET A 118 -12.68 -20.57 3.44
N TYR A 119 -11.46 -20.42 2.91
CA TYR A 119 -11.26 -19.75 1.63
C TYR A 119 -11.73 -20.59 0.46
N GLY A 120 -11.60 -21.92 0.51
CA GLY A 120 -12.12 -22.81 -0.54
C GLY A 120 -13.63 -22.72 -0.76
N ALA A 121 -14.37 -22.22 0.23
CA ALA A 121 -15.82 -21.98 0.14
C ALA A 121 -16.18 -20.58 -0.43
N GLN A 122 -15.20 -19.72 -0.69
CA GLN A 122 -15.39 -18.34 -1.15
C GLN A 122 -15.13 -18.20 -2.65
N THR A 123 -15.71 -17.15 -3.24
CA THR A 123 -15.47 -16.78 -4.65
C THR A 123 -14.16 -16.01 -4.80
N PRO A 124 -13.58 -15.93 -6.04
CA PRO A 124 -12.43 -15.08 -6.30
C PRO A 124 -12.65 -13.59 -5.95
N GLU A 125 -13.87 -13.10 -6.11
CA GLU A 125 -14.23 -11.72 -5.76
C GLU A 125 -14.19 -11.49 -4.23
N GLU A 126 -14.66 -12.45 -3.45
CA GLU A 126 -14.57 -12.42 -1.98
C GLU A 126 -13.11 -12.51 -1.52
N HIS A 127 -12.29 -13.35 -2.18
CA HIS A 127 -10.86 -13.40 -1.95
C HIS A 127 -10.21 -12.04 -2.17
N PHE A 128 -10.44 -11.43 -3.34
CA PHE A 128 -9.84 -10.15 -3.67
C PHE A 128 -10.32 -9.03 -2.73
N ALA A 129 -11.60 -9.01 -2.39
CA ALA A 129 -12.13 -8.06 -1.41
C ALA A 129 -11.45 -8.18 -0.04
N HIS A 130 -11.07 -9.41 0.39
CA HIS A 130 -10.35 -9.63 1.63
C HIS A 130 -8.87 -9.25 1.52
N THR A 131 -8.18 -9.69 0.46
CA THR A 131 -6.75 -9.42 0.26
C THR A 131 -6.49 -7.92 0.08
N ALA A 132 -7.37 -7.22 -0.63
CA ALA A 132 -7.31 -5.78 -0.83
C ALA A 132 -7.34 -4.99 0.49
N ARG A 133 -8.18 -5.39 1.47
CA ARG A 133 -8.22 -4.73 2.79
C ARG A 133 -6.89 -4.80 3.53
N GLN A 134 -6.10 -5.86 3.31
CA GLN A 134 -4.80 -6.02 3.97
C GLN A 134 -3.78 -4.98 3.45
N THR A 135 -3.90 -4.55 2.21
CA THR A 135 -3.01 -3.52 1.65
C THR A 135 -3.18 -2.16 2.33
N TYR A 136 -4.40 -1.83 2.79
CA TYR A 136 -4.67 -0.55 3.46
C TYR A 136 -3.99 -0.44 4.82
N ILE A 137 -3.74 -1.56 5.51
CA ILE A 137 -2.96 -1.56 6.75
C ILE A 137 -1.51 -1.15 6.43
N ALA A 138 -0.92 -1.75 5.39
CA ALA A 138 0.42 -1.43 4.93
C ALA A 138 0.54 0.01 4.38
N LEU A 139 -0.46 0.46 3.60
CA LEU A 139 -0.56 1.84 3.11
C LEU A 139 -0.57 2.85 4.27
N GLY A 140 -1.35 2.57 5.32
CA GLY A 140 -1.41 3.43 6.50
C GLY A 140 -0.06 3.55 7.21
N LEU A 141 0.67 2.43 7.39
CA LEU A 141 2.01 2.42 7.99
C LEU A 141 3.05 3.12 7.10
N ALA A 142 3.01 2.90 5.79
CA ALA A 142 3.88 3.60 4.85
C ALA A 142 3.68 5.13 4.91
N MET A 143 2.41 5.59 4.96
CA MET A 143 2.10 7.02 5.10
C MET A 143 2.57 7.61 6.44
N ALA A 144 2.46 6.85 7.52
CA ALA A 144 2.93 7.27 8.84
C ALA A 144 4.45 7.42 8.86
N GLN A 145 5.16 6.43 8.29
CA GLN A 145 6.61 6.47 8.18
C GLN A 145 7.11 7.60 7.27
N ALA A 146 6.46 7.82 6.12
CA ALA A 146 6.78 8.95 5.25
C ALA A 146 6.62 10.28 5.98
N ALA A 147 5.56 10.42 6.79
CA ALA A 147 5.31 11.64 7.57
C ALA A 147 6.39 11.88 8.63
N GLU A 148 6.86 10.84 9.32
CA GLU A 148 7.96 10.92 10.28
C GLU A 148 9.25 11.40 9.61
N LEU A 149 9.56 10.89 8.42
CA LEU A 149 10.71 11.29 7.60
C LEU A 149 10.53 12.65 6.92
N LYS A 150 9.38 13.31 7.06
CA LYS A 150 9.04 14.56 6.36
C LYS A 150 9.06 14.42 4.84
N ILE A 151 8.72 13.23 4.36
CA ILE A 151 8.47 12.95 2.95
C ILE A 151 6.98 13.11 2.69
N ASP A 152 6.65 13.92 1.70
CA ASP A 152 5.28 14.12 1.29
C ASP A 152 4.70 12.88 0.63
N SER A 153 3.45 12.58 0.95
CA SER A 153 2.78 11.40 0.43
C SER A 153 1.32 11.67 0.07
N THR A 154 0.89 11.14 -1.08
CA THR A 154 -0.49 11.24 -1.56
C THR A 154 -1.03 9.85 -1.86
N PRO A 155 -1.91 9.29 -1.02
CA PRO A 155 -2.61 8.06 -1.35
C PRO A 155 -3.65 8.34 -2.44
N ALA A 156 -3.81 7.40 -3.37
CA ALA A 156 -4.73 7.54 -4.50
C ALA A 156 -5.46 6.22 -4.81
N GLU A 157 -6.76 6.35 -5.05
CA GLU A 157 -7.63 5.32 -5.63
C GLU A 157 -8.18 5.77 -6.99
N GLY A 158 -7.98 7.05 -7.32
CA GLY A 158 -8.43 7.63 -8.58
C GLY A 158 -7.52 7.29 -9.75
N PHE A 159 -7.49 6.01 -10.13
CA PHE A 159 -6.75 5.51 -11.29
C PHE A 159 -7.47 4.31 -11.91
N SER A 160 -7.12 3.95 -13.14
CA SER A 160 -7.60 2.74 -13.79
C SER A 160 -6.73 1.54 -13.36
N ASN A 161 -7.30 0.64 -12.56
CA ASN A 161 -6.63 -0.61 -12.20
C ASN A 161 -6.21 -1.41 -13.43
N ALA A 162 -7.09 -1.50 -14.45
CA ALA A 162 -6.80 -2.25 -15.66
C ALA A 162 -5.56 -1.73 -16.39
N VAL A 163 -5.39 -0.42 -16.50
CA VAL A 163 -4.21 0.21 -17.12
C VAL A 163 -2.94 -0.08 -16.32
N VAL A 164 -2.99 0.08 -15.00
CA VAL A 164 -1.83 -0.16 -14.12
C VAL A 164 -1.45 -1.65 -14.12
N ASP A 165 -2.44 -2.54 -14.02
CA ASP A 165 -2.23 -3.99 -14.00
C ASP A 165 -1.61 -4.48 -15.30
N GLU A 166 -2.03 -3.95 -16.45
CA GLU A 166 -1.47 -4.26 -17.77
C GLU A 166 -0.02 -3.76 -17.90
N ILE A 167 0.23 -2.48 -17.59
CA ILE A 167 1.56 -1.87 -17.71
C ILE A 167 2.59 -2.59 -16.84
N LEU A 168 2.19 -3.02 -15.64
CA LEU A 168 3.08 -3.67 -14.67
C LEU A 168 3.03 -5.21 -14.73
N ASN A 169 2.28 -5.79 -15.66
CA ASN A 169 2.10 -7.24 -15.81
C ASN A 169 1.69 -7.93 -14.49
N LEU A 170 0.82 -7.31 -13.70
CA LEU A 170 0.46 -7.81 -12.37
C LEU A 170 -0.29 -9.14 -12.44
N LYS A 171 -1.03 -9.39 -13.51
CA LYS A 171 -1.76 -10.65 -13.73
C LYS A 171 -0.83 -11.86 -13.71
N ASP A 172 0.35 -11.76 -14.33
CA ASP A 172 1.33 -12.86 -14.39
C ASP A 172 1.94 -13.16 -13.02
N LEU A 173 1.82 -12.20 -12.09
CA LEU A 173 2.23 -12.35 -10.69
C LEU A 173 1.08 -12.81 -9.78
N GLY A 174 -0.13 -13.02 -10.31
CA GLY A 174 -1.34 -13.32 -9.53
C GLY A 174 -1.74 -12.17 -8.60
N LEU A 175 -1.54 -10.93 -9.07
CA LEU A 175 -1.78 -9.69 -8.34
C LEU A 175 -2.77 -8.79 -9.09
N LYS A 176 -3.45 -7.92 -8.32
CA LYS A 176 -4.26 -6.81 -8.84
C LYS A 176 -3.93 -5.55 -8.03
N SER A 177 -3.78 -4.41 -8.68
CA SER A 177 -3.60 -3.13 -8.00
C SER A 177 -4.82 -2.76 -7.17
N VAL A 178 -4.58 -2.14 -6.00
CA VAL A 178 -5.63 -1.73 -5.06
C VAL A 178 -5.59 -0.22 -4.84
N SER A 179 -4.41 0.29 -4.50
CA SER A 179 -4.17 1.71 -4.23
C SER A 179 -2.76 2.10 -4.60
N LEU A 180 -2.55 3.39 -4.80
CA LEU A 180 -1.24 3.98 -5.05
C LEU A 180 -0.83 4.88 -3.90
N LEU A 181 0.47 5.04 -3.69
CA LEU A 181 1.04 6.06 -2.83
C LEU A 181 2.14 6.80 -3.61
N TYR A 182 1.91 8.06 -3.89
CA TYR A 182 2.92 8.94 -4.49
C TYR A 182 3.81 9.47 -3.36
N LEU A 183 5.12 9.42 -3.54
CA LEU A 183 6.13 9.93 -2.62
C LEU A 183 6.96 11.01 -3.29
N GLY A 184 7.35 12.02 -2.53
CA GLY A 184 8.20 13.10 -3.04
C GLY A 184 8.27 14.27 -2.09
N TYR A 185 8.59 15.43 -2.62
CA TYR A 185 8.63 16.68 -1.88
C TYR A 185 7.70 17.68 -2.56
N ARG A 186 6.86 18.35 -1.76
CA ARG A 186 5.88 19.30 -2.30
C ARG A 186 6.53 20.48 -3.00
N ASP A 187 5.92 20.92 -4.08
CA ASP A 187 6.09 22.25 -4.63
C ASP A 187 5.17 23.19 -3.87
N ALA A 188 5.72 23.88 -2.84
CA ALA A 188 4.92 24.71 -1.95
C ALA A 188 4.24 25.90 -2.66
N ALA A 189 4.74 26.31 -3.82
CA ALA A 189 4.17 27.41 -4.58
C ALA A 189 2.90 26.98 -5.33
N ASN A 190 2.86 25.72 -5.78
CA ASN A 190 1.77 25.18 -6.61
C ASN A 190 0.87 24.18 -5.87
N ASP A 191 1.25 23.74 -4.66
CA ASP A 191 0.40 22.89 -3.82
C ASP A 191 -0.65 23.73 -3.08
N TRP A 192 -1.79 23.93 -3.74
CA TRP A 192 -2.89 24.75 -3.22
C TRP A 192 -3.46 24.25 -1.88
N LEU A 193 -3.24 22.98 -1.53
CA LEU A 193 -3.71 22.38 -0.28
C LEU A 193 -2.78 22.69 0.90
N SER A 194 -1.54 23.09 0.65
CA SER A 194 -0.51 23.32 1.68
C SER A 194 -0.88 24.38 2.72
N THR A 195 -1.68 25.36 2.32
CA THR A 195 -2.13 26.46 3.19
C THR A 195 -3.46 26.21 3.89
N MET A 196 -4.14 25.10 3.54
CA MET A 196 -5.47 24.79 4.07
C MET A 196 -5.39 24.01 5.38
N LYS A 197 -6.33 24.30 6.28
CA LYS A 197 -6.47 23.55 7.53
C LYS A 197 -6.91 22.11 7.23
N LYS A 198 -6.33 21.16 7.95
CA LYS A 198 -6.76 19.76 7.92
C LYS A 198 -8.17 19.63 8.49
N VAL A 199 -9.04 18.94 7.75
CA VAL A 199 -10.40 18.62 8.18
C VAL A 199 -10.52 17.16 8.55
N ARG A 200 -11.12 16.86 9.69
CA ARG A 200 -11.51 15.52 10.14
C ARG A 200 -12.85 15.61 10.84
N VAL A 201 -13.55 14.50 10.91
CA VAL A 201 -14.77 14.37 11.72
C VAL A 201 -14.43 14.72 13.18
N PRO A 202 -15.27 15.50 13.89
CA PRO A 202 -15.09 15.78 15.32
C PRO A 202 -14.97 14.51 16.15
N MET A 203 -14.20 14.56 17.25
CA MET A 203 -13.89 13.37 18.04
C MET A 203 -15.16 12.73 18.65
N GLU A 204 -16.13 13.55 19.05
CA GLU A 204 -17.42 13.15 19.61
C GLU A 204 -18.31 12.40 18.61
N GLU A 205 -18.16 12.69 17.31
CA GLU A 205 -18.88 11.98 16.24
C GLU A 205 -18.08 10.74 15.76
N PHE A 206 -16.75 10.80 15.88
CA PHE A 206 -15.88 9.71 15.43
C PHE A 206 -15.92 8.49 16.37
N ILE A 207 -16.13 8.72 17.67
CA ILE A 207 -16.11 7.66 18.69
C ILE A 207 -17.53 7.37 19.20
N ILE A 208 -17.95 6.13 19.07
CA ILE A 208 -19.19 5.64 19.70
C ILE A 208 -18.79 4.77 20.90
N LYS A 209 -19.09 5.25 22.10
CA LYS A 209 -18.93 4.47 23.35
C LYS A 209 -20.26 3.76 23.67
N LYS A 210 -20.22 2.46 23.96
CA LYS A 210 -21.36 1.64 24.40
C LYS A 210 -21.03 0.96 25.70
#